data_2457ed77e826e717f4bca72f0fa4eb9d
#
_entry.id   2457ed77e826e717f4bca72f0fa4eb9d
#
_cell.length_a   1.000
_cell.length_b   1.000
_cell.length_c   1.000
_cell.angle_alpha   90.00
_cell.angle_beta   90.00
_cell.angle_gamma   90.00
#
_symmetry.space_group_name_H-M   'P 1'
#
loop_
_entity.id
_entity.type
_entity.pdbx_description
1 polymer ?
#
loop_
_entity_poly.entity_id
_entity_poly.type
_entity_poly.pdbx_seq_one_letter_code
_entity_poly.pdbx_strand_id
1 'polypeptide(L)'
;KPQEHFWKTYFQRELFPLLSPQIVDSRHPFPFLNNKDIYYIAQLHTKNEGVSYGIVPVSSQFERVLFVKDGETACFAFVEELIAHYAATIFSASTVTKQCLFRVTRNADITVDEGMMDHDVDFRDVMSELLKKRRKLAAVRLQFWPDAPQEIVKFLRDKLVVPVDRCYTQTSPLDSGALFKLAGRISGDGGHTELFYPTARPMQAPAGYDLYTEVRKHDVLLAYPYQSIRPFIKMLLRAGADPDVVSIKMTLYRMASDSQIVNALIAAAENGKEVVAMVELRARFDEQNNIDWSKQLEDAGCTVFYGFDDYKVHSKLTLITSRVNGQYKYLTQIGTGNYNEKTSELYTDLSFITTRRGSQRRVQQYGPAAPDQRGRHDARRAAAIQERIARGNGPPDCPCHAGKARVDYPQKQLHQRPADY
;
A
#
# COMPACT_ATOMS: atom_id res chain seq x y z
N LYS A 1 26.31 -29.01 -6.89
CA LYS A 1 27.33 -29.37 -5.87
C LYS A 1 27.92 -28.16 -5.13
N PRO A 2 28.48 -27.10 -5.74
CA PRO A 2 28.89 -25.91 -4.99
C PRO A 2 27.68 -25.21 -4.33
N GLN A 3 26.58 -25.11 -5.03
CA GLN A 3 25.33 -24.50 -4.56
C GLN A 3 24.73 -25.29 -3.38
N GLU A 4 24.76 -26.62 -3.42
CA GLU A 4 24.27 -27.47 -2.32
C GLU A 4 25.05 -27.23 -1.03
N HIS A 5 26.39 -27.08 -1.14
CA HIS A 5 27.25 -26.73 -0.01
C HIS A 5 26.90 -25.34 0.54
N PHE A 6 26.65 -24.37 -0.34
CA PHE A 6 26.24 -23.01 0.04
C PHE A 6 24.93 -23.05 0.83
N TRP A 7 23.88 -23.71 0.29
CA TRP A 7 22.55 -23.77 0.95
C TRP A 7 22.62 -24.47 2.30
N LYS A 8 23.40 -25.56 2.40
CA LYS A 8 23.61 -26.26 3.67
C LYS A 8 24.30 -25.37 4.70
N THR A 9 25.35 -24.68 4.30
CA THR A 9 26.09 -23.76 5.19
C THR A 9 25.23 -22.61 5.63
N TYR A 10 24.49 -21.98 4.70
CA TYR A 10 23.57 -20.90 4.98
C TYR A 10 22.49 -21.37 5.96
N PHE A 11 21.85 -22.52 5.70
CA PHE A 11 20.86 -23.07 6.61
C PHE A 11 21.43 -23.26 8.01
N GLN A 12 22.57 -23.89 8.15
CA GLN A 12 23.16 -24.21 9.46
C GLN A 12 23.59 -22.98 10.25
N ARG A 13 24.14 -21.97 9.59
CA ARG A 13 24.72 -20.81 10.25
C ARG A 13 23.76 -19.65 10.44
N GLU A 14 22.91 -19.42 9.45
CA GLU A 14 22.06 -18.21 9.39
C GLU A 14 20.59 -18.50 9.72
N LEU A 15 20.03 -19.63 9.26
CA LEU A 15 18.61 -19.92 9.44
C LEU A 15 18.34 -20.74 10.70
N PHE A 16 18.99 -21.88 10.84
CA PHE A 16 18.68 -22.86 11.89
C PHE A 16 18.71 -22.27 13.32
N PRO A 17 19.68 -21.41 13.70
CA PRO A 17 19.72 -20.80 15.03
C PRO A 17 18.54 -19.84 15.32
N LEU A 18 17.88 -19.34 14.28
CA LEU A 18 16.79 -18.37 14.39
C LEU A 18 15.42 -19.03 14.26
N LEU A 19 15.36 -20.32 13.92
CA LEU A 19 14.10 -21.05 13.79
C LEU A 19 13.50 -21.30 15.18
N SER A 20 12.18 -21.19 15.25
CA SER A 20 11.40 -21.47 16.47
C SER A 20 10.37 -22.57 16.19
N PRO A 21 10.80 -23.84 16.07
CA PRO A 21 9.90 -24.96 15.85
C PRO A 21 9.00 -25.17 17.07
N GLN A 22 7.72 -25.40 16.82
CA GLN A 22 6.72 -25.66 17.84
C GLN A 22 6.13 -27.05 17.65
N ILE A 23 6.13 -27.87 18.70
CA ILE A 23 5.53 -29.21 18.68
C ILE A 23 4.07 -29.10 19.12
N VAL A 24 3.20 -29.77 18.43
CA VAL A 24 1.77 -29.88 18.76
C VAL A 24 1.44 -31.34 19.00
N ASP A 25 1.09 -31.64 20.23
CA ASP A 25 0.70 -32.99 20.69
C ASP A 25 -0.40 -32.87 21.76
N SER A 26 -0.63 -33.92 22.55
CA SER A 26 -1.61 -33.93 23.63
C SER A 26 -1.24 -32.98 24.79
N ARG A 27 0.03 -32.65 24.97
CA ARG A 27 0.54 -31.79 26.06
C ARG A 27 0.78 -30.34 25.60
N HIS A 28 1.05 -30.14 24.31
CA HIS A 28 1.38 -28.82 23.73
C HIS A 28 0.25 -28.36 22.83
N PRO A 29 -0.41 -27.23 23.17
CA PRO A 29 -1.55 -26.74 22.40
C PRO A 29 -1.14 -26.25 21.02
N PHE A 30 -2.12 -26.18 20.11
CA PHE A 30 -1.94 -25.63 18.78
C PHE A 30 -1.58 -24.13 18.88
N PRO A 31 -0.48 -23.67 18.23
CA PRO A 31 -0.03 -22.29 18.33
C PRO A 31 -0.96 -21.33 17.60
N PHE A 32 -0.89 -20.07 17.98
CA PHE A 32 -1.52 -19.02 17.23
C PHE A 32 -0.75 -18.75 15.94
N LEU A 33 -1.44 -18.82 14.80
CA LEU A 33 -0.86 -18.55 13.48
C LEU A 33 -1.27 -17.14 13.02
N ASN A 34 -0.29 -16.33 12.66
CA ASN A 34 -0.51 -14.96 12.19
C ASN A 34 -1.18 -14.92 10.82
N ASN A 35 -1.84 -13.81 10.54
CA ASN A 35 -2.49 -13.58 9.25
C ASN A 35 -1.47 -13.40 8.13
N LYS A 36 -1.62 -14.17 7.07
CA LYS A 36 -0.80 -14.14 5.83
C LYS A 36 0.64 -14.64 5.97
N ASP A 37 1.07 -15.09 7.16
CA ASP A 37 2.37 -15.70 7.31
C ASP A 37 2.41 -17.10 6.67
N ILE A 38 3.59 -17.49 6.22
CA ILE A 38 3.87 -18.84 5.71
C ILE A 38 4.39 -19.68 6.85
N TYR A 39 3.97 -20.92 6.85
CA TYR A 39 4.38 -21.92 7.83
C TYR A 39 4.81 -23.20 7.13
N TYR A 40 5.82 -23.82 7.68
CA TYR A 40 6.13 -25.22 7.43
C TYR A 40 5.43 -26.07 8.49
N ILE A 41 4.86 -27.20 8.10
CA ILE A 41 4.32 -28.22 9.02
C ILE A 41 4.81 -29.61 8.64
N ALA A 42 5.17 -30.38 9.65
CA ALA A 42 5.54 -31.79 9.54
C ALA A 42 4.70 -32.66 10.46
N GLN A 43 4.32 -33.83 9.99
CA GLN A 43 3.87 -34.93 10.81
C GLN A 43 5.08 -35.69 11.33
N LEU A 44 5.21 -35.78 12.63
CA LEU A 44 6.35 -36.37 13.34
C LEU A 44 5.94 -37.67 13.98
N HIS A 45 6.83 -38.66 13.89
CA HIS A 45 6.67 -39.94 14.58
C HIS A 45 7.82 -40.12 15.57
N THR A 46 7.49 -40.31 16.83
CA THR A 46 8.44 -40.56 17.92
C THR A 46 8.19 -41.99 18.44
N LYS A 47 9.23 -42.72 18.72
CA LYS A 47 9.14 -44.15 19.11
C LYS A 47 8.20 -44.41 20.31
N ASN A 48 8.04 -43.47 21.19
CA ASN A 48 7.30 -43.63 22.46
C ASN A 48 6.01 -42.81 22.58
N GLU A 49 5.71 -41.86 21.68
CA GLU A 49 4.64 -40.88 21.87
C GLU A 49 3.62 -40.80 20.73
N GLY A 50 3.77 -41.69 19.70
CA GLY A 50 2.81 -41.70 18.59
C GLY A 50 3.00 -40.57 17.57
N VAL A 51 1.89 -40.01 17.06
CA VAL A 51 1.88 -38.98 16.03
C VAL A 51 1.76 -37.61 16.68
N SER A 52 2.70 -36.73 16.38
CA SER A 52 2.68 -35.29 16.72
C SER A 52 2.90 -34.44 15.46
N TYR A 53 2.74 -33.13 15.58
CA TYR A 53 3.00 -32.20 14.48
C TYR A 53 4.03 -31.15 14.89
N GLY A 54 4.98 -30.89 14.00
CA GLY A 54 5.95 -29.80 14.14
C GLY A 54 5.58 -28.64 13.22
N ILE A 55 5.46 -27.44 13.77
CA ILE A 55 5.15 -26.21 12.99
C ILE A 55 6.34 -25.27 13.11
N VAL A 56 6.80 -24.73 11.97
CA VAL A 56 7.86 -23.73 11.93
C VAL A 56 7.34 -22.49 11.20
N PRO A 57 7.29 -21.34 11.87
CA PRO A 57 6.94 -20.07 11.21
C PRO A 57 8.09 -19.63 10.28
N VAL A 58 7.74 -19.21 9.07
CA VAL A 58 8.67 -18.51 8.17
C VAL A 58 8.64 -17.04 8.55
N SER A 59 9.56 -16.64 9.41
CA SER A 59 9.61 -15.28 9.96
C SER A 59 9.85 -14.23 8.87
N SER A 60 9.18 -13.09 8.98
CA SER A 60 9.44 -11.90 8.15
C SER A 60 10.84 -11.28 8.37
N GLN A 61 11.56 -11.71 9.40
CA GLN A 61 12.94 -11.31 9.65
C GLN A 61 13.93 -11.97 8.67
N PHE A 62 13.54 -13.09 8.05
CA PHE A 62 14.38 -13.75 7.05
C PHE A 62 14.30 -13.01 5.70
N GLU A 63 15.43 -12.92 5.02
CA GLU A 63 15.41 -12.64 3.59
C GLU A 63 14.76 -13.81 2.88
N ARG A 64 13.54 -13.60 2.35
CA ARG A 64 12.74 -14.70 1.82
C ARG A 64 13.27 -15.27 0.52
N VAL A 65 13.91 -14.44 -0.32
CA VAL A 65 14.52 -14.87 -1.58
C VAL A 65 16.03 -14.82 -1.43
N LEU A 66 16.62 -15.99 -1.38
CA LEU A 66 18.06 -16.16 -1.20
C LEU A 66 18.71 -16.33 -2.57
N PHE A 67 19.82 -15.65 -2.81
CA PHE A 67 20.55 -15.68 -4.06
C PHE A 67 21.97 -16.24 -3.87
N VAL A 68 22.39 -17.02 -4.84
CA VAL A 68 23.77 -17.45 -4.97
C VAL A 68 24.22 -17.27 -6.43
N LYS A 69 25.38 -16.69 -6.64
CA LYS A 69 26.01 -16.64 -7.96
C LYS A 69 26.97 -17.80 -8.11
N ASP A 70 26.85 -18.50 -9.24
CA ASP A 70 27.76 -19.57 -9.66
C ASP A 70 28.20 -19.24 -11.10
N GLY A 71 29.34 -18.53 -11.21
CA GLY A 71 29.78 -17.94 -12.47
C GLY A 71 28.78 -16.91 -13.02
N GLU A 72 28.31 -17.13 -14.24
CA GLU A 72 27.31 -16.26 -14.89
C GLU A 72 25.86 -16.64 -14.52
N THR A 73 25.67 -17.77 -13.83
CA THR A 73 24.34 -18.25 -13.46
C THR A 73 23.93 -17.70 -12.10
N ALA A 74 22.79 -17.05 -12.04
CA ALA A 74 22.15 -16.67 -10.78
C ALA A 74 21.15 -17.76 -10.37
N CYS A 75 21.36 -18.33 -9.19
CA CYS A 75 20.43 -19.27 -8.59
C CYS A 75 19.73 -18.64 -7.41
N PHE A 76 18.47 -18.97 -7.21
CA PHE A 76 17.74 -18.53 -6.04
C PHE A 76 16.94 -19.66 -5.41
N ALA A 77 16.63 -19.52 -4.12
CA ALA A 77 15.71 -20.39 -3.40
C ALA A 77 14.84 -19.53 -2.47
N PHE A 78 13.64 -19.99 -2.20
CA PHE A 78 12.84 -19.40 -1.12
C PHE A 78 13.26 -20.01 0.22
N VAL A 79 13.31 -19.19 1.27
CA VAL A 79 13.73 -19.63 2.61
C VAL A 79 12.85 -20.76 3.14
N GLU A 80 11.55 -20.73 2.83
CA GLU A 80 10.62 -21.81 3.18
C GLU A 80 10.97 -23.16 2.54
N GLU A 81 11.55 -23.16 1.35
CA GLU A 81 12.02 -24.39 0.69
C GLU A 81 13.24 -24.97 1.40
N LEU A 82 14.17 -24.12 1.88
CA LEU A 82 15.28 -24.59 2.68
C LEU A 82 14.81 -25.18 4.02
N ILE A 83 13.84 -24.55 4.67
CA ILE A 83 13.24 -25.07 5.91
C ILE A 83 12.64 -26.45 5.65
N ALA A 84 11.87 -26.62 4.57
CA ALA A 84 11.28 -27.90 4.20
C ALA A 84 12.36 -28.97 3.87
N HIS A 85 13.41 -28.56 3.15
CA HIS A 85 14.49 -29.47 2.75
C HIS A 85 15.29 -29.99 3.97
N TYR A 86 15.56 -29.15 4.95
CA TYR A 86 16.32 -29.51 6.16
C TYR A 86 15.45 -29.87 7.37
N ALA A 87 14.20 -30.21 7.15
CA ALA A 87 13.23 -30.53 8.22
C ALA A 87 13.69 -31.63 9.15
N ALA A 88 14.37 -32.68 8.62
CA ALA A 88 14.95 -33.74 9.45
C ALA A 88 16.02 -33.25 10.43
N THR A 89 16.74 -32.16 10.11
CA THR A 89 17.69 -31.53 11.01
C THR A 89 16.96 -30.73 12.07
N ILE A 90 15.88 -30.03 11.70
CA ILE A 90 15.07 -29.24 12.63
C ILE A 90 14.41 -30.14 13.69
N PHE A 91 13.88 -31.27 13.25
CA PHE A 91 13.18 -32.24 14.11
C PHE A 91 14.01 -33.51 14.36
N SER A 92 15.29 -33.36 14.69
CA SER A 92 16.24 -34.46 14.83
C SER A 92 15.87 -35.54 15.86
N ALA A 93 15.02 -35.23 16.84
CA ALA A 93 14.52 -36.18 17.84
C ALA A 93 13.34 -37.03 17.32
N SER A 94 12.82 -36.79 16.13
CA SER A 94 11.63 -37.42 15.55
C SER A 94 11.84 -37.77 14.09
N THR A 95 11.05 -38.69 13.56
CA THR A 95 11.03 -38.96 12.12
C THR A 95 9.96 -38.15 11.44
N VAL A 96 10.34 -37.34 10.46
CA VAL A 96 9.39 -36.61 9.60
C VAL A 96 8.77 -37.60 8.61
N THR A 97 7.48 -37.84 8.71
CA THR A 97 6.74 -38.77 7.85
C THR A 97 6.00 -38.10 6.71
N LYS A 98 5.44 -36.92 6.97
CA LYS A 98 4.72 -36.09 6.00
C LYS A 98 5.02 -34.64 6.28
N GLN A 99 4.98 -33.80 5.25
CA GLN A 99 5.26 -32.37 5.40
C GLN A 99 4.57 -31.56 4.33
N CYS A 100 4.32 -30.28 4.60
CA CYS A 100 3.96 -29.31 3.59
C CYS A 100 4.20 -27.87 4.05
N LEU A 101 4.22 -26.95 3.09
CA LEU A 101 4.15 -25.52 3.34
C LEU A 101 2.69 -25.05 3.23
N PHE A 102 2.30 -24.16 4.10
CA PHE A 102 0.94 -23.60 4.07
C PHE A 102 0.92 -22.15 4.51
N ARG A 103 -0.19 -21.48 4.17
CA ARG A 103 -0.46 -20.09 4.55
C ARG A 103 -1.86 -19.94 5.07
N VAL A 104 -2.03 -19.17 6.13
CA VAL A 104 -3.32 -18.86 6.74
C VAL A 104 -3.74 -17.44 6.37
N THR A 105 -4.97 -17.26 5.91
CA THR A 105 -5.59 -15.93 5.83
C THR A 105 -6.70 -15.83 6.87
N ARG A 106 -6.64 -14.78 7.68
CA ARG A 106 -7.67 -14.47 8.68
C ARG A 106 -8.62 -13.41 8.14
N ASN A 107 -9.81 -13.37 8.71
CA ASN A 107 -10.77 -12.31 8.42
C ASN A 107 -10.12 -10.94 8.70
N ALA A 108 -10.40 -9.99 7.84
CA ALA A 108 -9.88 -8.62 7.95
C ALA A 108 -11.01 -7.59 8.09
N ASP A 109 -12.26 -8.02 7.98
CA ASP A 109 -13.41 -7.13 8.09
C ASP A 109 -13.76 -6.95 9.57
N ILE A 110 -13.52 -5.76 10.06
CA ILE A 110 -14.03 -5.27 11.33
C ILE A 110 -14.92 -4.10 11.00
N THR A 111 -16.18 -4.21 11.33
CA THR A 111 -17.10 -3.08 11.40
C THR A 111 -16.83 -2.35 12.71
N VAL A 112 -16.71 -1.03 12.64
CA VAL A 112 -16.77 -0.19 13.83
C VAL A 112 -18.23 -0.21 14.23
N ASP A 113 -18.58 -0.91 15.30
CA ASP A 113 -19.94 -0.83 15.85
C ASP A 113 -20.19 0.62 16.29
N GLU A 114 -21.21 1.25 15.73
CA GLU A 114 -21.61 2.64 15.99
C GLU A 114 -21.79 2.96 17.48
N GLY A 115 -21.97 1.93 18.32
CA GLY A 115 -22.09 2.05 19.77
C GLY A 115 -20.79 2.28 20.55
N MET A 116 -19.62 2.23 19.87
CA MET A 116 -18.32 2.49 20.51
C MET A 116 -17.80 3.92 20.32
N MET A 117 -18.52 4.76 19.60
CA MET A 117 -18.15 6.17 19.45
C MET A 117 -18.75 7.00 20.58
N ASP A 118 -18.16 6.92 21.73
CA ASP A 118 -18.27 7.99 22.71
C ASP A 118 -17.55 9.20 22.12
N HIS A 119 -18.19 10.36 22.09
CA HIS A 119 -17.67 11.58 21.42
C HIS A 119 -16.33 12.07 22.00
N ASP A 120 -15.89 11.50 23.12
CA ASP A 120 -14.66 11.85 23.83
C ASP A 120 -13.47 10.91 23.53
N VAL A 121 -13.62 9.87 22.68
CA VAL A 121 -12.54 8.91 22.39
C VAL A 121 -11.86 9.26 21.07
N ASP A 122 -10.53 9.35 21.09
CA ASP A 122 -9.72 9.54 19.89
C ASP A 122 -9.94 8.38 18.90
N PHE A 123 -10.44 8.71 17.70
CA PHE A 123 -10.71 7.71 16.66
C PHE A 123 -9.48 6.88 16.27
N ARG A 124 -8.27 7.41 16.46
CA ARG A 124 -7.01 6.68 16.26
C ARG A 124 -6.84 5.55 17.27
N ASP A 125 -7.20 5.80 18.53
CA ASP A 125 -7.12 4.79 19.59
C ASP A 125 -8.12 3.66 19.31
N VAL A 126 -9.34 4.02 18.91
CA VAL A 126 -10.34 3.05 18.47
C VAL A 126 -9.82 2.20 17.30
N MET A 127 -9.25 2.84 16.28
CA MET A 127 -8.67 2.14 15.13
C MET A 127 -7.47 1.27 15.53
N SER A 128 -6.60 1.73 16.41
CA SER A 128 -5.47 0.95 16.93
C SER A 128 -5.92 -0.29 17.69
N GLU A 129 -6.95 -0.17 18.54
CA GLU A 129 -7.56 -1.31 19.23
C GLU A 129 -8.22 -2.29 18.25
N LEU A 130 -8.94 -1.79 17.25
CA LEU A 130 -9.53 -2.61 16.20
C LEU A 130 -8.45 -3.37 15.41
N LEU A 131 -7.32 -2.73 15.09
CA LEU A 131 -6.22 -3.40 14.41
C LEU A 131 -5.59 -4.52 15.28
N LYS A 132 -5.50 -4.33 16.60
CA LYS A 132 -5.08 -5.40 17.53
C LYS A 132 -6.07 -6.56 17.55
N LYS A 133 -7.38 -6.28 17.63
CA LYS A 133 -8.45 -7.29 17.59
C LYS A 133 -8.45 -8.04 16.24
N ARG A 134 -8.25 -7.32 15.13
CA ARG A 134 -8.18 -7.90 13.77
C ARG A 134 -7.13 -9.01 13.65
N ARG A 135 -6.00 -8.90 14.33
CA ARG A 135 -4.97 -9.94 14.31
C ARG A 135 -5.46 -11.28 14.83
N LYS A 136 -6.48 -11.29 15.71
CA LYS A 136 -7.03 -12.48 16.37
C LYS A 136 -8.29 -13.03 15.71
N LEU A 137 -8.77 -12.44 14.63
CA LEU A 137 -9.99 -12.89 13.94
C LEU A 137 -9.84 -14.31 13.38
N ALA A 138 -10.98 -14.97 13.14
CA ALA A 138 -11.04 -16.34 12.65
C ALA A 138 -10.28 -16.52 11.33
N ALA A 139 -9.67 -17.69 11.15
CA ALA A 139 -9.10 -18.10 9.88
C ALA A 139 -10.23 -18.32 8.87
N VAL A 140 -10.09 -17.76 7.66
CA VAL A 140 -11.10 -17.85 6.60
C VAL A 140 -10.59 -18.52 5.34
N ARG A 141 -9.29 -18.80 5.26
CA ARG A 141 -8.68 -19.45 4.10
C ARG A 141 -7.37 -20.13 4.49
N LEU A 142 -7.17 -21.32 3.93
CA LEU A 142 -5.91 -22.06 3.94
C LEU A 142 -5.41 -22.23 2.51
N GLN A 143 -4.12 -21.99 2.30
CA GLN A 143 -3.42 -22.23 1.05
C GLN A 143 -2.29 -23.22 1.32
N PHE A 144 -2.14 -24.19 0.46
CA PHE A 144 -1.15 -25.25 0.58
C PHE A 144 -0.26 -25.26 -0.64
N TRP A 145 1.01 -25.60 -0.45
CA TRP A 145 1.88 -25.98 -1.55
C TRP A 145 1.34 -27.27 -2.22
N PRO A 146 1.68 -27.55 -3.48
CA PRO A 146 1.27 -28.78 -4.15
C PRO A 146 1.58 -30.06 -3.34
N ASP A 147 0.77 -31.08 -3.54
CA ASP A 147 0.92 -32.40 -2.92
C ASP A 147 0.83 -32.40 -1.38
N ALA A 148 0.11 -31.45 -0.81
CA ALA A 148 -0.13 -31.42 0.63
C ALA A 148 -0.87 -32.71 1.10
N PRO A 149 -0.31 -33.45 2.08
CA PRO A 149 -0.93 -34.67 2.59
C PRO A 149 -2.29 -34.38 3.22
N GLN A 150 -3.31 -35.19 2.87
CA GLN A 150 -4.68 -34.98 3.31
C GLN A 150 -4.84 -35.00 4.84
N GLU A 151 -4.02 -35.75 5.54
CA GLU A 151 -4.01 -35.80 7.01
C GLU A 151 -3.57 -34.46 7.62
N ILE A 152 -2.56 -33.82 7.02
CA ILE A 152 -2.11 -32.48 7.43
C ILE A 152 -3.18 -31.44 7.11
N VAL A 153 -3.78 -31.52 5.92
CA VAL A 153 -4.87 -30.60 5.52
C VAL A 153 -6.04 -30.72 6.48
N LYS A 154 -6.47 -31.96 6.80
CA LYS A 154 -7.53 -32.20 7.77
C LYS A 154 -7.18 -31.69 9.14
N PHE A 155 -6.00 -32.00 9.65
CA PHE A 155 -5.53 -31.50 10.96
C PHE A 155 -5.59 -29.98 11.06
N LEU A 156 -5.07 -29.26 10.08
CA LEU A 156 -5.07 -27.79 10.09
C LEU A 156 -6.48 -27.22 9.98
N ARG A 157 -7.33 -27.81 9.15
CA ARG A 157 -8.74 -27.42 9.04
C ARG A 157 -9.49 -27.55 10.37
N ASP A 158 -9.31 -28.70 11.04
CA ASP A 158 -9.98 -28.97 12.30
C ASP A 158 -9.50 -28.02 13.40
N LYS A 159 -8.19 -27.75 13.48
CA LYS A 159 -7.60 -26.80 14.45
C LYS A 159 -7.98 -25.33 14.20
N LEU A 160 -8.13 -24.94 12.95
CA LEU A 160 -8.42 -23.55 12.55
C LEU A 160 -9.90 -23.32 12.22
N VAL A 161 -10.72 -24.37 12.26
CA VAL A 161 -12.17 -24.33 11.94
C VAL A 161 -12.42 -23.74 10.55
N VAL A 162 -11.66 -24.23 9.54
CA VAL A 162 -11.79 -23.76 8.15
C VAL A 162 -12.53 -24.81 7.31
N PRO A 163 -13.61 -24.41 6.60
CA PRO A 163 -14.33 -25.31 5.70
C PRO A 163 -13.48 -25.82 4.54
N VAL A 164 -13.86 -26.98 3.96
CA VAL A 164 -13.08 -27.60 2.87
C VAL A 164 -13.03 -26.72 1.62
N ASP A 165 -14.10 -26.02 1.30
CA ASP A 165 -14.22 -25.10 0.16
C ASP A 165 -13.36 -23.83 0.31
N ARG A 166 -12.73 -23.65 1.46
CA ARG A 166 -11.81 -22.54 1.75
C ARG A 166 -10.35 -23.01 1.81
N CYS A 167 -10.07 -24.22 1.36
CA CYS A 167 -8.73 -24.79 1.25
C CYS A 167 -8.31 -24.84 -0.22
N TYR A 168 -7.14 -24.29 -0.53
CA TYR A 168 -6.66 -24.14 -1.90
C TYR A 168 -5.26 -24.68 -2.04
N THR A 169 -5.00 -25.46 -3.10
CA THR A 169 -3.65 -25.81 -3.52
C THR A 169 -3.13 -24.75 -4.48
N GLN A 170 -1.89 -24.32 -4.30
CA GLN A 170 -1.28 -23.27 -5.08
C GLN A 170 0.05 -23.75 -5.66
N THR A 171 0.19 -23.69 -6.98
CA THR A 171 1.41 -24.08 -7.72
C THR A 171 2.45 -22.96 -7.82
N SER A 172 2.07 -21.73 -7.51
CA SER A 172 2.96 -20.57 -7.39
C SER A 172 3.39 -20.38 -5.93
N PRO A 173 4.39 -19.54 -5.63
CA PRO A 173 4.77 -19.22 -4.26
C PRO A 173 3.57 -18.79 -3.42
N LEU A 174 3.45 -19.28 -2.18
CA LEU A 174 2.33 -19.00 -1.27
C LEU A 174 2.13 -17.51 -0.97
N ASP A 175 3.18 -16.73 -1.16
CA ASP A 175 3.13 -15.28 -1.17
C ASP A 175 3.90 -14.73 -2.38
N SER A 176 3.17 -14.22 -3.35
CA SER A 176 3.74 -13.64 -4.58
C SER A 176 4.48 -12.32 -4.34
N GLY A 177 4.39 -11.71 -3.14
CA GLY A 177 5.14 -10.50 -2.80
C GLY A 177 6.65 -10.67 -2.91
N ALA A 178 7.16 -11.89 -2.72
CA ALA A 178 8.58 -12.22 -2.90
C ALA A 178 9.06 -12.01 -4.35
N LEU A 179 8.17 -12.11 -5.34
CA LEU A 179 8.52 -11.93 -6.76
C LEU A 179 8.98 -10.50 -7.07
N PHE A 180 8.52 -9.48 -6.32
CA PHE A 180 9.03 -8.11 -6.47
C PHE A 180 10.50 -8.02 -6.06
N LYS A 181 10.91 -8.72 -4.98
CA LYS A 181 12.30 -8.77 -4.54
C LYS A 181 13.16 -9.55 -5.53
N LEU A 182 12.62 -10.67 -6.04
CA LEU A 182 13.27 -11.47 -7.08
C LEU A 182 13.50 -10.63 -8.34
N ALA A 183 12.47 -9.99 -8.85
CA ALA A 183 12.57 -9.11 -10.02
C ALA A 183 13.57 -7.98 -9.80
N GLY A 184 13.55 -7.33 -8.64
CA GLY A 184 14.50 -6.27 -8.29
C GLY A 184 15.95 -6.74 -8.26
N ARG A 185 16.23 -7.96 -7.79
CA ARG A 185 17.58 -8.55 -7.81
C ARG A 185 18.02 -8.88 -9.22
N ILE A 186 17.19 -9.54 -10.01
CA ILE A 186 17.52 -9.88 -11.41
C ILE A 186 17.78 -8.60 -12.23
N SER A 187 16.93 -7.58 -12.08
CA SER A 187 17.12 -6.28 -12.74
C SER A 187 18.39 -5.54 -12.28
N GLY A 188 18.72 -5.61 -10.98
CA GLY A 188 19.87 -4.92 -10.40
C GLY A 188 21.22 -5.52 -10.82
N ASP A 189 21.26 -6.80 -11.14
CA ASP A 189 22.48 -7.49 -11.59
C ASP A 189 22.86 -7.18 -13.05
N GLY A 190 21.99 -6.48 -13.81
CA GLY A 190 22.26 -5.98 -15.16
C GLY A 190 22.39 -7.06 -16.26
N GLY A 191 22.26 -8.34 -15.88
CA GLY A 191 22.52 -9.47 -16.76
C GLY A 191 21.32 -10.03 -17.54
N HIS A 192 20.11 -9.56 -17.25
CA HIS A 192 18.87 -10.15 -17.79
C HIS A 192 17.86 -9.08 -18.20
N THR A 193 18.34 -8.08 -18.95
CA THR A 193 17.49 -6.95 -19.39
C THR A 193 16.37 -7.38 -20.32
N GLU A 194 16.54 -8.52 -21.02
CA GLU A 194 15.56 -9.13 -21.91
C GLU A 194 14.30 -9.64 -21.19
N LEU A 195 14.37 -9.86 -19.87
CA LEU A 195 13.24 -10.29 -19.03
C LEU A 195 12.34 -9.12 -18.60
N PHE A 196 12.76 -7.90 -18.87
CA PHE A 196 12.06 -6.70 -18.42
C PHE A 196 11.66 -5.82 -19.59
N TYR A 197 10.50 -5.20 -19.49
CA TYR A 197 10.15 -4.11 -20.41
C TYR A 197 11.13 -2.95 -20.22
N PRO A 198 11.46 -2.21 -21.28
CA PRO A 198 12.23 -0.99 -21.19
C PRO A 198 11.59 -0.04 -20.17
N THR A 199 12.37 0.47 -19.24
CA THR A 199 11.86 1.41 -18.23
C THR A 199 11.36 2.67 -18.90
N ALA A 200 10.05 2.87 -18.89
CA ALA A 200 9.46 4.13 -19.33
C ALA A 200 9.84 5.22 -18.31
N ARG A 201 10.61 6.21 -18.76
CA ARG A 201 10.92 7.37 -17.93
C ARG A 201 9.82 8.40 -18.07
N PRO A 202 9.31 8.95 -16.96
CA PRO A 202 8.36 10.05 -17.05
C PRO A 202 8.95 11.21 -17.84
N MET A 203 8.13 11.86 -18.64
CA MET A 203 8.51 13.08 -19.36
C MET A 203 8.95 14.13 -18.34
N GLN A 204 10.16 14.63 -18.51
CA GLN A 204 10.71 15.65 -17.62
C GLN A 204 10.11 17.01 -17.95
N ALA A 205 9.79 17.78 -16.92
CA ALA A 205 9.41 19.17 -17.12
C ALA A 205 10.62 19.96 -17.71
N PRO A 206 10.38 20.92 -18.58
CA PRO A 206 11.44 21.78 -19.10
C PRO A 206 12.26 22.44 -18.00
N ALA A 207 13.52 22.78 -18.29
CA ALA A 207 14.34 23.50 -17.34
C ALA A 207 13.69 24.83 -16.96
N GLY A 208 13.63 25.12 -15.65
CA GLY A 208 12.96 26.32 -15.15
C GLY A 208 11.42 26.24 -15.09
N TYR A 209 10.83 25.12 -15.48
CA TYR A 209 9.38 24.92 -15.34
C TYR A 209 8.96 24.93 -13.88
N ASP A 210 8.03 25.81 -13.56
CA ASP A 210 7.46 25.93 -12.24
C ASP A 210 5.93 25.86 -12.30
N LEU A 211 5.39 24.73 -11.89
CA LEU A 211 3.95 24.46 -11.91
C LEU A 211 3.14 25.50 -11.13
N TYR A 212 3.68 26.01 -10.01
CA TYR A 212 3.00 27.02 -9.19
C TYR A 212 2.79 28.36 -9.93
N THR A 213 3.71 28.71 -10.82
CA THR A 213 3.59 29.88 -11.68
C THR A 213 2.75 29.60 -12.93
N GLU A 214 2.93 28.41 -13.55
CA GLU A 214 2.23 28.08 -14.77
C GLU A 214 0.70 27.97 -14.59
N VAL A 215 0.24 27.38 -13.49
CA VAL A 215 -1.18 27.24 -13.21
C VAL A 215 -1.90 28.60 -13.02
N ARG A 216 -1.15 29.66 -12.75
CA ARG A 216 -1.70 31.05 -12.69
C ARG A 216 -1.96 31.63 -14.07
N LYS A 217 -1.36 31.10 -15.13
CA LYS A 217 -1.51 31.54 -16.51
C LYS A 217 -2.60 30.75 -17.24
N HIS A 218 -2.66 29.45 -17.00
CA HIS A 218 -3.62 28.54 -17.63
C HIS A 218 -3.86 27.30 -16.77
N ASP A 219 -4.94 26.57 -17.02
CA ASP A 219 -5.21 25.28 -16.39
C ASP A 219 -4.14 24.27 -16.82
N VAL A 220 -3.71 23.40 -15.90
CA VAL A 220 -2.73 22.37 -16.14
C VAL A 220 -3.33 21.00 -15.88
N LEU A 221 -3.11 20.06 -16.82
CA LEU A 221 -3.45 18.66 -16.65
C LEU A 221 -2.16 17.83 -16.67
N LEU A 222 -1.90 17.10 -15.60
CA LEU A 222 -0.83 16.12 -15.53
C LEU A 222 -1.41 14.71 -15.66
N ALA A 223 -0.69 13.85 -16.39
CA ALA A 223 -1.04 12.45 -16.59
C ALA A 223 0.09 11.56 -16.05
N TYR A 224 -0.17 10.87 -14.95
CA TYR A 224 0.76 9.87 -14.39
C TYR A 224 0.56 8.51 -15.07
N PRO A 225 1.57 7.66 -15.18
CA PRO A 225 2.99 7.82 -14.86
C PRO A 225 3.80 8.49 -15.97
N TYR A 226 3.14 8.96 -17.05
CA TYR A 226 3.82 9.55 -18.22
C TYR A 226 4.49 10.88 -17.90
N GLN A 227 3.99 11.59 -16.89
CA GLN A 227 4.60 12.76 -16.28
C GLN A 227 4.89 12.49 -14.81
N SER A 228 5.93 13.14 -14.27
CA SER A 228 6.31 12.97 -12.87
C SER A 228 5.37 13.74 -11.93
N ILE A 229 5.13 13.20 -10.74
CA ILE A 229 4.45 13.90 -9.64
C ILE A 229 5.32 15.01 -9.01
N ARG A 230 6.63 15.01 -9.26
CA ARG A 230 7.59 15.96 -8.66
C ARG A 230 7.23 17.43 -8.85
N PRO A 231 6.72 17.91 -10.01
CA PRO A 231 6.24 19.28 -10.14
C PRO A 231 5.12 19.63 -9.16
N PHE A 232 4.21 18.71 -8.86
CA PHE A 232 3.16 18.91 -7.87
C PHE A 232 3.73 19.00 -6.44
N ILE A 233 4.68 18.15 -6.08
CA ILE A 233 5.37 18.21 -4.77
C ILE A 233 6.10 19.55 -4.61
N LYS A 234 6.85 19.97 -5.63
CA LYS A 234 7.51 21.29 -5.64
C LYS A 234 6.53 22.46 -5.52
N MET A 235 5.37 22.34 -6.15
CA MET A 235 4.29 23.33 -6.03
C MET A 235 3.79 23.44 -4.58
N LEU A 236 3.59 22.32 -3.87
CA LEU A 236 3.21 22.32 -2.46
C LEU A 236 4.28 22.95 -1.57
N LEU A 237 5.55 22.58 -1.74
CA LEU A 237 6.68 23.16 -1.01
C LEU A 237 6.77 24.66 -1.22
N ARG A 238 6.63 25.11 -2.47
CA ARG A 238 6.65 26.53 -2.79
C ARG A 238 5.46 27.28 -2.20
N ALA A 239 4.27 26.67 -2.23
CA ALA A 239 3.08 27.24 -1.58
C ALA A 239 3.26 27.37 -0.07
N GLY A 240 3.88 26.37 0.58
CA GLY A 240 4.21 26.42 2.01
C GLY A 240 5.19 27.53 2.38
N ALA A 241 6.07 27.92 1.48
CA ALA A 241 7.06 28.99 1.68
C ALA A 241 6.56 30.38 1.23
N ASP A 242 5.48 30.46 0.41
CA ASP A 242 4.96 31.74 -0.13
C ASP A 242 4.27 32.54 0.98
N PRO A 243 4.72 33.80 1.29
CA PRO A 243 4.13 34.60 2.34
C PRO A 243 2.67 34.98 2.07
N ASP A 244 2.25 35.02 0.81
CA ASP A 244 0.86 35.33 0.45
C ASP A 244 -0.08 34.13 0.69
N VAL A 245 0.43 32.91 0.83
CA VAL A 245 -0.39 31.72 1.12
C VAL A 245 -0.82 31.75 2.59
N VAL A 246 -2.12 31.62 2.82
CA VAL A 246 -2.72 31.64 4.16
C VAL A 246 -3.16 30.21 4.59
N SER A 247 -3.62 29.39 3.66
CA SER A 247 -4.00 28.01 4.01
C SER A 247 -3.79 27.00 2.90
N ILE A 248 -3.55 25.73 3.31
CA ILE A 248 -3.49 24.54 2.44
C ILE A 248 -4.44 23.50 3.01
N LYS A 249 -5.43 23.07 2.22
CA LYS A 249 -6.39 22.02 2.61
C LYS A 249 -6.28 20.83 1.67
N MET A 250 -6.19 19.61 2.23
CA MET A 250 -5.91 18.42 1.43
C MET A 250 -6.63 17.17 1.96
N THR A 251 -7.12 16.32 1.06
CA THR A 251 -7.64 15.00 1.42
C THR A 251 -6.55 13.96 1.23
N LEU A 252 -6.35 13.06 2.20
CA LEU A 252 -5.31 12.04 2.21
C LEU A 252 -5.95 10.66 2.40
N TYR A 253 -5.74 9.75 1.46
CA TYR A 253 -6.31 8.40 1.52
C TYR A 253 -5.24 7.33 1.72
N ARG A 254 -4.21 7.31 0.87
CA ARG A 254 -3.11 6.34 0.91
C ARG A 254 -1.81 7.07 0.68
N MET A 255 -1.04 7.24 1.74
CA MET A 255 0.23 7.94 1.72
C MET A 255 1.40 6.96 1.60
N ALA A 256 2.50 7.40 1.01
CA ALA A 256 3.74 6.62 1.04
C ALA A 256 4.29 6.56 2.47
N SER A 257 5.05 5.51 2.80
CA SER A 257 5.71 5.39 4.10
C SER A 257 6.76 6.48 4.36
N ASP A 258 7.28 7.06 3.27
CA ASP A 258 8.19 8.21 3.27
C ASP A 258 7.64 9.26 2.29
N SER A 259 6.54 9.92 2.71
CA SER A 259 5.80 10.82 1.85
C SER A 259 6.37 12.23 1.84
N GLN A 260 6.93 12.65 0.70
CA GLN A 260 7.35 14.03 0.46
C GLN A 260 6.15 15.01 0.46
N ILE A 261 4.97 14.53 0.10
CA ILE A 261 3.73 15.32 0.11
C ILE A 261 3.34 15.67 1.54
N VAL A 262 3.35 14.68 2.45
CA VAL A 262 3.04 14.93 3.87
C VAL A 262 4.11 15.83 4.49
N ASN A 263 5.38 15.59 4.19
CA ASN A 263 6.48 16.46 4.65
C ASN A 263 6.32 17.90 4.15
N ALA A 264 5.80 18.11 2.93
CA ALA A 264 5.50 19.45 2.42
C ALA A 264 4.36 20.14 3.19
N LEU A 265 3.36 19.39 3.65
CA LEU A 265 2.29 19.91 4.51
C LEU A 265 2.80 20.27 5.90
N ILE A 266 3.64 19.44 6.50
CA ILE A 266 4.31 19.69 7.77
C ILE A 266 5.14 20.98 7.67
N ALA A 267 6.01 21.10 6.67
CA ALA A 267 6.81 22.30 6.45
C ALA A 267 5.94 23.57 6.24
N ALA A 268 4.79 23.44 5.60
CA ALA A 268 3.86 24.56 5.45
C ALA A 268 3.27 24.99 6.80
N ALA A 269 2.88 24.06 7.67
CA ALA A 269 2.38 24.36 9.01
C ALA A 269 3.46 25.02 9.87
N GLU A 270 4.68 24.51 9.87
CA GLU A 270 5.85 25.08 10.54
C GLU A 270 6.16 26.51 10.04
N ASN A 271 5.88 26.80 8.76
CA ASN A 271 5.96 28.15 8.19
C ASN A 271 4.73 29.03 8.52
N GLY A 272 3.88 28.64 9.46
CA GLY A 272 2.73 29.40 9.94
C GLY A 272 1.52 29.38 9.01
N LYS A 273 1.40 28.45 8.08
CA LYS A 273 0.20 28.29 7.25
C LYS A 273 -0.86 27.49 7.99
N GLU A 274 -2.14 27.86 7.80
CA GLU A 274 -3.25 27.01 8.22
C GLU A 274 -3.26 25.76 7.34
N VAL A 275 -2.83 24.62 7.86
CA VAL A 275 -2.87 23.34 7.14
C VAL A 275 -4.00 22.47 7.69
N VAL A 276 -4.91 22.06 6.80
CA VAL A 276 -6.03 21.18 7.14
C VAL A 276 -5.95 19.92 6.31
N ALA A 277 -5.76 18.79 6.97
CA ALA A 277 -5.69 17.48 6.35
C ALA A 277 -6.90 16.61 6.74
N MET A 278 -7.61 16.08 5.76
CA MET A 278 -8.63 15.07 5.99
C MET A 278 -8.03 13.69 5.66
N VAL A 279 -7.79 12.90 6.68
CA VAL A 279 -7.12 11.57 6.59
C VAL A 279 -8.15 10.45 6.69
N GLU A 280 -8.16 9.54 5.72
CA GLU A 280 -8.98 8.32 5.77
C GLU A 280 -8.23 7.23 6.52
N LEU A 281 -8.59 6.97 7.78
CA LEU A 281 -7.95 5.93 8.60
C LEU A 281 -8.34 4.51 8.21
N ARG A 282 -9.46 4.31 7.50
CA ARG A 282 -9.95 3.00 7.05
C ARG A 282 -9.43 2.64 5.64
N ALA A 283 -8.31 3.23 5.22
CA ALA A 283 -7.63 2.84 3.99
C ALA A 283 -7.04 1.43 4.17
N ARG A 284 -7.68 0.42 3.58
CA ARG A 284 -7.35 -1.01 3.78
C ARG A 284 -5.87 -1.29 3.52
N PHE A 285 -5.18 -1.89 4.48
CA PHE A 285 -3.75 -2.21 4.55
C PHE A 285 -2.79 -1.04 4.82
N ASP A 286 -3.28 0.19 4.84
CA ASP A 286 -2.47 1.37 5.14
C ASP A 286 -2.91 2.06 6.45
N GLU A 287 -3.78 1.41 7.22
CA GLU A 287 -4.38 1.98 8.43
C GLU A 287 -3.32 2.47 9.41
N GLN A 288 -2.31 1.62 9.72
CA GLN A 288 -1.25 1.99 10.65
C GLN A 288 -0.40 3.16 10.12
N ASN A 289 0.00 3.11 8.85
CA ASN A 289 0.75 4.18 8.21
C ASN A 289 -0.02 5.51 8.24
N ASN A 290 -1.33 5.46 8.04
CA ASN A 290 -2.17 6.67 8.07
C ASN A 290 -2.36 7.21 9.51
N ILE A 291 -2.41 6.33 10.52
CA ILE A 291 -2.40 6.72 11.95
C ILE A 291 -1.08 7.44 12.29
N ASP A 292 0.05 6.86 11.89
CA ASP A 292 1.38 7.39 12.19
C ASP A 292 1.59 8.77 11.53
N TRP A 293 1.17 8.93 10.27
CA TRP A 293 1.23 10.21 9.57
C TRP A 293 0.27 11.26 10.15
N SER A 294 -0.95 10.84 10.57
CA SER A 294 -1.90 11.79 11.16
C SER A 294 -1.36 12.38 12.45
N LYS A 295 -0.66 11.58 13.27
CA LYS A 295 0.00 12.05 14.47
C LYS A 295 1.10 13.06 14.15
N GLN A 296 1.97 12.76 13.18
CA GLN A 296 3.03 13.69 12.78
C GLN A 296 2.49 15.01 12.24
N LEU A 297 1.37 14.98 11.49
CA LEU A 297 0.69 16.21 11.02
C LEU A 297 0.17 17.05 12.19
N GLU A 298 -0.47 16.42 13.19
CA GLU A 298 -0.96 17.14 14.38
C GLU A 298 0.19 17.69 15.22
N ASP A 299 1.24 16.90 15.45
CA ASP A 299 2.43 17.34 16.19
C ASP A 299 3.10 18.56 15.52
N ALA A 300 2.99 18.71 14.20
CA ALA A 300 3.46 19.86 13.43
C ALA A 300 2.47 21.06 13.42
N GLY A 301 1.33 20.94 14.10
CA GLY A 301 0.32 22.00 14.17
C GLY A 301 -0.71 22.00 13.03
N CYS A 302 -0.79 20.94 12.24
CA CYS A 302 -1.85 20.78 11.26
C CYS A 302 -3.18 20.42 11.96
N THR A 303 -4.29 20.94 11.44
CA THR A 303 -5.63 20.46 11.82
C THR A 303 -5.93 19.18 11.04
N VAL A 304 -6.12 18.07 11.74
CA VAL A 304 -6.42 16.77 11.11
C VAL A 304 -7.86 16.39 11.39
N PHE A 305 -8.59 16.04 10.33
CA PHE A 305 -9.92 15.44 10.42
C PHE A 305 -9.84 13.99 9.95
N TYR A 306 -10.50 13.11 10.67
CA TYR A 306 -10.71 11.74 10.27
C TYR A 306 -12.03 11.62 9.53
N GLY A 307 -12.09 10.82 8.50
CA GLY A 307 -13.22 10.70 7.57
C GLY A 307 -14.62 10.65 8.23
N PHE A 308 -15.60 10.18 7.49
CA PHE A 308 -16.97 10.06 7.98
C PHE A 308 -17.26 8.60 8.36
N ASP A 309 -18.14 8.37 9.34
CA ASP A 309 -18.44 7.03 9.84
C ASP A 309 -19.03 6.12 8.76
N ASP A 310 -19.95 6.64 7.96
CA ASP A 310 -20.69 5.89 6.94
C ASP A 310 -19.98 5.85 5.57
N TYR A 311 -18.99 6.73 5.32
CA TYR A 311 -18.39 6.91 4.00
C TYR A 311 -16.87 6.99 4.07
N LYS A 312 -16.21 6.40 3.07
CA LYS A 312 -14.77 6.59 2.87
C LYS A 312 -14.50 7.86 2.10
N VAL A 313 -13.56 8.65 2.59
CA VAL A 313 -13.05 9.81 1.87
C VAL A 313 -12.07 9.34 0.80
N HIS A 314 -12.56 9.15 -0.43
CA HIS A 314 -11.74 8.68 -1.54
C HIS A 314 -11.40 9.78 -2.57
N SER A 315 -11.86 10.99 -2.38
CA SER A 315 -11.51 12.14 -3.23
C SER A 315 -10.03 12.53 -3.09
N LYS A 316 -9.43 13.08 -4.15
CA LYS A 316 -8.06 13.61 -4.16
C LYS A 316 -8.16 15.09 -4.50
N LEU A 317 -8.21 15.90 -3.44
CA LEU A 317 -8.47 17.31 -3.51
C LEU A 317 -7.39 18.09 -2.75
N THR A 318 -6.86 19.13 -3.38
CA THR A 318 -5.98 20.10 -2.74
C THR A 318 -6.49 21.49 -3.03
N LEU A 319 -6.59 22.34 -2.00
CA LEU A 319 -6.94 23.74 -2.10
C LEU A 319 -5.88 24.57 -1.41
N ILE A 320 -5.22 25.43 -2.18
CA ILE A 320 -4.29 26.44 -1.68
C ILE A 320 -4.97 27.78 -1.75
N THR A 321 -5.03 28.48 -0.63
CA THR A 321 -5.62 29.82 -0.52
C THR A 321 -4.53 30.85 -0.28
N SER A 322 -4.46 31.88 -1.12
CA SER A 322 -3.55 33.02 -0.99
C SER A 322 -4.33 34.30 -0.77
N ARG A 323 -3.73 35.27 -0.08
CA ARG A 323 -4.27 36.62 0.10
C ARG A 323 -3.33 37.61 -0.54
N VAL A 324 -3.68 38.09 -1.73
CA VAL A 324 -2.87 39.02 -2.53
C VAL A 324 -3.61 40.35 -2.65
N ASN A 325 -3.00 41.45 -2.21
CA ASN A 325 -3.62 42.78 -2.21
C ASN A 325 -5.03 42.82 -1.56
N GLY A 326 -5.18 42.14 -0.41
CA GLY A 326 -6.44 42.03 0.31
C GLY A 326 -7.49 41.10 -0.29
N GLN A 327 -7.26 40.53 -1.47
CA GLN A 327 -8.18 39.60 -2.15
C GLN A 327 -7.73 38.14 -2.01
N TYR A 328 -8.68 37.23 -1.78
CA TYR A 328 -8.40 35.81 -1.75
C TYR A 328 -8.32 35.26 -3.18
N LYS A 329 -7.25 34.52 -3.44
CA LYS A 329 -7.02 33.74 -4.66
C LYS A 329 -6.90 32.28 -4.30
N TYR A 330 -7.34 31.41 -5.20
CA TYR A 330 -7.42 29.99 -4.96
C TYR A 330 -6.69 29.23 -6.06
N LEU A 331 -5.95 28.20 -5.67
CA LEU A 331 -5.43 27.19 -6.54
C LEU A 331 -6.02 25.86 -6.11
N THR A 332 -6.70 25.20 -7.02
CA THR A 332 -7.42 23.94 -6.78
C THR A 332 -6.80 22.84 -7.61
N GLN A 333 -6.48 21.70 -6.98
CA GLN A 333 -6.12 20.49 -7.69
C GLN A 333 -7.16 19.41 -7.41
N ILE A 334 -7.53 18.66 -8.45
CA ILE A 334 -8.45 17.53 -8.42
C ILE A 334 -7.76 16.37 -9.12
N GLY A 335 -7.63 15.21 -8.46
CA GLY A 335 -6.98 14.05 -9.00
C GLY A 335 -7.83 12.79 -8.98
N THR A 336 -7.49 11.83 -9.83
CA THR A 336 -8.01 10.46 -9.79
C THR A 336 -7.14 9.56 -8.93
N GLY A 337 -5.82 9.81 -8.92
CA GLY A 337 -4.80 9.04 -8.22
C GLY A 337 -4.52 9.50 -6.80
N ASN A 338 -4.10 8.58 -5.94
CA ASN A 338 -3.71 8.91 -4.57
C ASN A 338 -2.47 9.83 -4.53
N TYR A 339 -2.35 10.61 -3.48
CA TYR A 339 -1.16 11.38 -3.16
C TYR A 339 -0.06 10.46 -2.60
N ASN A 340 0.52 9.66 -3.50
CA ASN A 340 1.52 8.66 -3.17
C ASN A 340 2.52 8.57 -4.31
N GLU A 341 3.76 8.86 -4.03
CA GLU A 341 4.85 9.00 -4.99
C GLU A 341 5.09 7.70 -5.76
N LYS A 342 5.06 6.56 -5.04
CA LYS A 342 5.29 5.23 -5.63
C LYS A 342 4.16 4.80 -6.55
N THR A 343 2.90 5.03 -6.14
CA THR A 343 1.76 4.63 -6.97
C THR A 343 1.60 5.53 -8.20
N SER A 344 2.04 6.79 -8.14
CA SER A 344 2.04 7.70 -9.29
C SER A 344 3.00 7.27 -10.40
N GLU A 345 3.97 6.40 -10.12
CA GLU A 345 4.89 5.82 -11.11
C GLU A 345 4.34 4.55 -11.76
N LEU A 346 3.24 3.99 -11.23
CA LEU A 346 2.68 2.70 -11.67
C LEU A 346 1.28 2.82 -12.28
N TYR A 347 0.45 3.72 -11.75
CA TYR A 347 -0.95 3.84 -12.15
C TYR A 347 -1.17 4.99 -13.12
N THR A 348 -2.06 4.75 -14.09
CA THR A 348 -2.52 5.81 -15.01
C THR A 348 -3.57 6.64 -14.32
N ASP A 349 -3.18 7.84 -13.91
CA ASP A 349 -4.01 8.79 -13.19
C ASP A 349 -3.89 10.20 -13.77
N LEU A 350 -4.92 11.01 -13.54
CA LEU A 350 -4.99 12.39 -13.98
C LEU A 350 -4.99 13.33 -12.78
N SER A 351 -4.32 14.47 -12.93
CA SER A 351 -4.29 15.57 -11.95
C SER A 351 -4.56 16.89 -12.66
N PHE A 352 -5.74 17.43 -12.43
CA PHE A 352 -6.16 18.71 -12.98
C PHE A 352 -5.95 19.83 -11.97
N ILE A 353 -5.29 20.91 -12.38
CA ILE A 353 -4.91 22.02 -11.52
C ILE A 353 -5.38 23.32 -12.16
N THR A 354 -6.08 24.16 -11.40
CA THR A 354 -6.72 25.37 -11.90
C THR A 354 -6.78 26.48 -10.86
N THR A 355 -6.81 27.73 -11.30
CA THR A 355 -7.08 28.93 -10.48
C THR A 355 -8.44 29.56 -10.79
N ARG A 356 -9.28 28.92 -11.61
CA ARG A 356 -10.59 29.47 -11.99
C ARG A 356 -11.52 29.62 -10.81
N ARG A 357 -12.19 30.77 -10.73
CA ARG A 357 -13.24 31.02 -9.73
C ARG A 357 -14.39 30.03 -9.92
N GLY A 358 -14.82 29.41 -8.82
CA GLY A 358 -15.90 28.40 -8.84
C GLY A 358 -15.40 26.98 -8.55
N SER A 359 -14.19 26.60 -8.95
CA SER A 359 -13.59 25.32 -8.57
C SER A 359 -13.40 25.20 -7.05
N GLN A 360 -12.95 26.27 -6.38
CA GLN A 360 -12.78 26.33 -4.94
C GLN A 360 -14.08 26.12 -4.15
N ARG A 361 -15.23 26.60 -4.64
CA ARG A 361 -16.52 26.40 -3.95
C ARG A 361 -16.84 24.93 -3.81
N ARG A 362 -16.53 24.13 -4.83
CA ARG A 362 -16.73 22.67 -4.80
C ARG A 362 -15.77 22.00 -3.84
N VAL A 363 -14.49 22.42 -3.82
CA VAL A 363 -13.51 21.84 -2.88
C VAL A 363 -13.79 22.30 -1.45
N GLN A 364 -14.23 23.54 -1.22
CA GLN A 364 -14.67 24.01 0.10
C GLN A 364 -15.92 23.27 0.57
N GLN A 365 -16.83 22.93 -0.35
CA GLN A 365 -18.07 22.22 -0.06
C GLN A 365 -17.84 20.72 0.18
N TYR A 366 -16.84 20.09 -0.46
CA TYR A 366 -16.59 18.66 -0.46
C TYR A 366 -15.20 18.28 0.09
N GLY A 367 -14.34 19.24 0.37
CA GLY A 367 -13.04 19.06 1.00
C GLY A 367 -13.14 19.13 2.53
N PRO A 368 -12.00 19.24 3.22
CA PRO A 368 -11.94 19.32 4.68
C PRO A 368 -12.47 20.65 5.21
N ALA A 369 -13.71 21.01 4.88
CA ALA A 369 -14.43 22.11 5.50
C ALA A 369 -15.26 21.54 6.65
N ALA A 370 -15.31 22.28 7.76
CA ALA A 370 -15.87 21.93 9.05
C ALA A 370 -17.08 20.98 9.02
N PRO A 371 -17.20 20.08 10.01
CA PRO A 371 -18.33 19.18 10.16
C PRO A 371 -19.61 19.98 10.48
N ASP A 372 -20.30 20.45 9.45
CA ASP A 372 -21.67 20.86 9.55
C ASP A 372 -22.55 19.64 9.26
N GLN A 373 -23.70 19.52 9.94
CA GLN A 373 -24.67 18.42 9.77
C GLN A 373 -25.17 18.24 8.33
N ARG A 374 -24.85 19.15 7.41
CA ARG A 374 -25.08 19.06 5.96
C ARG A 374 -24.07 18.15 5.23
N GLY A 375 -22.94 17.77 5.86
CA GLY A 375 -21.85 17.01 5.22
C GLY A 375 -22.24 15.62 4.72
N ARG A 376 -23.25 14.96 5.28
CA ARG A 376 -23.73 13.63 4.83
C ARG A 376 -24.29 13.66 3.39
N HIS A 377 -24.97 14.72 3.01
CA HIS A 377 -25.51 14.88 1.65
C HIS A 377 -24.42 15.20 0.63
N ASP A 378 -23.38 15.90 1.06
CA ASP A 378 -22.33 16.44 0.20
C ASP A 378 -21.24 15.41 -0.10
N ALA A 379 -20.96 14.46 0.81
CA ALA A 379 -20.06 13.33 0.55
C ALA A 379 -20.58 12.41 -0.57
N ARG A 380 -21.91 12.18 -0.64
CA ARG A 380 -22.53 11.45 -1.76
C ARG A 380 -22.40 12.19 -3.08
N ARG A 381 -22.50 13.52 -3.06
CA ARG A 381 -22.31 14.36 -4.25
C ARG A 381 -20.85 14.40 -4.72
N ALA A 382 -19.88 14.43 -3.79
CA ALA A 382 -18.46 14.35 -4.14
C ALA A 382 -18.11 13.01 -4.81
N ALA A 383 -18.60 11.90 -4.27
CA ALA A 383 -18.46 10.57 -4.89
C ALA A 383 -19.12 10.51 -6.28
N ALA A 384 -20.31 11.09 -6.45
CA ALA A 384 -21.02 11.16 -7.72
C ALA A 384 -20.28 12.03 -8.76
N ILE A 385 -19.62 13.10 -8.34
CA ILE A 385 -18.79 13.95 -9.23
C ILE A 385 -17.56 13.18 -9.68
N GLN A 386 -16.89 12.47 -8.78
CA GLN A 386 -15.74 11.62 -9.10
C GLN A 386 -16.11 10.52 -10.09
N GLU A 387 -17.26 9.88 -9.90
CA GLU A 387 -17.80 8.87 -10.81
C GLU A 387 -18.16 9.46 -12.19
N ARG A 388 -18.71 10.66 -12.23
CA ARG A 388 -19.01 11.37 -13.50
C ARG A 388 -17.75 11.79 -14.24
N ILE A 389 -16.70 12.24 -13.55
CA ILE A 389 -15.41 12.57 -14.15
C ILE A 389 -14.76 11.28 -14.70
N ALA A 390 -14.81 10.18 -13.96
CA ALA A 390 -14.28 8.88 -14.39
C ALA A 390 -15.02 8.31 -15.61
N ARG A 391 -16.32 8.62 -15.77
CA ARG A 391 -17.13 8.21 -16.93
C ARG A 391 -17.04 9.19 -18.13
N GLY A 392 -16.19 10.19 -18.08
CA GLY A 392 -16.09 11.21 -19.14
C GLY A 392 -17.27 12.20 -19.18
N ASN A 393 -18.26 12.06 -18.29
CA ASN A 393 -19.44 12.91 -18.17
C ASN A 393 -19.20 14.01 -17.13
N GLY A 394 -18.17 14.85 -17.33
CA GLY A 394 -17.92 16.03 -16.50
C GLY A 394 -19.14 16.96 -16.48
N PRO A 395 -19.25 17.88 -15.45
CA PRO A 395 -20.32 18.85 -15.42
C PRO A 395 -20.27 19.72 -16.68
N PRO A 396 -21.43 20.19 -17.19
CA PRO A 396 -21.53 20.96 -18.45
C PRO A 396 -20.60 22.17 -18.53
N ASP A 397 -20.15 22.69 -17.40
CA ASP A 397 -19.21 23.83 -17.31
C ASP A 397 -17.74 23.39 -17.24
N CYS A 398 -17.42 22.11 -17.43
CA CYS A 398 -16.03 21.65 -17.47
C CYS A 398 -15.40 22.04 -18.82
N PRO A 399 -14.22 22.70 -18.82
CA PRO A 399 -13.55 23.12 -20.06
C PRO A 399 -13.22 22.01 -21.04
N CYS A 400 -13.24 20.73 -20.58
CA CYS A 400 -13.06 19.57 -21.44
C CYS A 400 -14.15 19.43 -22.50
N HIS A 401 -15.36 19.97 -22.31
CA HIS A 401 -16.40 20.05 -23.34
C HIS A 401 -16.23 21.22 -24.32
N ALA A 402 -15.39 22.19 -24.00
CA ALA A 402 -15.21 23.39 -24.82
C ALA A 402 -14.01 23.31 -25.80
N GLY A 403 -13.35 22.18 -25.94
CA GLY A 403 -12.23 21.99 -26.88
C GLY A 403 -11.01 22.89 -26.64
N LYS A 404 -10.86 23.50 -25.48
CA LYS A 404 -9.84 24.51 -25.15
C LYS A 404 -8.87 24.10 -24.02
N ALA A 405 -8.73 22.81 -23.71
CA ALA A 405 -7.63 22.34 -22.87
C ALA A 405 -6.38 22.23 -23.77
N ARG A 406 -5.48 23.21 -23.69
CA ARG A 406 -4.15 23.07 -24.29
C ARG A 406 -3.36 22.03 -23.48
N VAL A 407 -3.06 20.92 -24.12
CA VAL A 407 -1.98 20.01 -23.68
C VAL A 407 -0.70 20.62 -24.23
N ASP A 408 -0.02 21.43 -23.45
CA ASP A 408 1.25 22.07 -23.83
C ASP A 408 2.41 21.09 -23.70
N TYR A 409 2.41 20.05 -24.59
CA TYR A 409 3.61 19.29 -24.92
C TYR A 409 3.58 18.95 -26.42
N PRO A 410 4.73 19.02 -27.11
CA PRO A 410 4.74 18.87 -28.57
C PRO A 410 4.28 17.46 -28.96
N GLN A 411 3.21 17.39 -29.73
CA GLN A 411 2.59 16.17 -30.32
C GLN A 411 3.56 15.34 -31.20
N LYS A 412 4.78 15.78 -31.43
CA LYS A 412 5.71 15.15 -32.38
C LYS A 412 6.30 13.79 -31.96
N GLN A 413 6.08 13.34 -30.72
CA GLN A 413 6.66 12.05 -30.27
C GLN A 413 5.66 10.90 -30.13
N LEU A 414 4.35 11.12 -30.38
CA LEU A 414 3.35 10.06 -30.28
C LEU A 414 3.18 9.21 -31.55
N HIS A 415 3.87 9.52 -32.65
CA HIS A 415 3.72 8.84 -33.94
C HIS A 415 4.91 7.97 -34.36
N GLN A 416 5.85 7.66 -33.48
CA GLN A 416 6.89 6.68 -33.81
C GLN A 416 6.77 5.46 -32.88
N ARG A 417 5.79 4.61 -33.16
CA ARG A 417 5.92 3.17 -32.91
C ARG A 417 6.09 2.48 -34.26
N PRO A 418 7.12 1.66 -34.47
CA PRO A 418 7.11 0.70 -35.54
C PRO A 418 5.93 -0.27 -35.28
N ALA A 419 5.06 -0.43 -36.24
CA ALA A 419 4.23 -1.59 -36.34
C ALA A 419 5.16 -2.76 -36.63
N ASP A 420 5.38 -3.64 -35.61
CA ASP A 420 5.88 -5.00 -35.77
C ASP A 420 6.18 -5.54 -34.36
N TYR A 421 5.15 -6.18 -33.80
CA TYR A 421 5.16 -7.47 -33.08
C TYR A 421 3.74 -7.82 -32.66
#